data_7d08bd2f6eee7b20fee1df8425f331df
#
_entry.id   7d08bd2f6eee7b20fee1df8425f331df
#
_cell.length_a   1.000
_cell.length_b   1.000
_cell.length_c   1.000
_cell.angle_alpha   90.00
_cell.angle_beta   90.00
_cell.angle_gamma   90.00
#
_symmetry.space_group_name_H-M   'P 1'
#
loop_
_entity.id
_entity.type
_entity.pdbx_description
1 polymer ?
#
loop_
_entity_poly.entity_id
_entity_poly.type
_entity_poly.pdbx_seq_one_letter_code
_entity_poly.pdbx_strand_id
1 'polypeptide(L)'
;MASQINKTMLWMLLVLLLLSNMQRCFAAKGKQQQVPCLFIFGDSLSDDGNNNNLVTLAKANYPPYGIDFPKGPTGRFTNGRNIVDFIAEFLGFDNYIRPFATARGRKILKGVNYASGAAGIRNETGQTQGDRISMDRQLKNHQITVSKIKQMLGNHNKSTAAYLSKCIYVVAIGSNDYLNNYFHPGYTTSTIYTPQQYAVVLNHQLSQQLTSLYKYGARKFAMFGLGVIGSIPIIQSSCGSGTNGSACVDYINNAVELFNVGLKSHVAALNHNLTCASFIFINSTRITSTSPLLGSVMTIQVTIFRASSETSSITMVLLTVQVMMVLRVTWNEQGDNELGDRALED
;
A
#
# COMPACT_ATOMS: atom_id res chain seq x y z
N MET A 1 13.59 31.76 -54.87
CA MET A 1 12.62 31.45 -53.81
C MET A 1 12.26 29.95 -53.70
N ALA A 2 11.95 29.25 -54.75
CA ALA A 2 11.58 27.83 -54.70
C ALA A 2 12.65 26.89 -54.09
N SER A 3 13.94 27.16 -54.33
CA SER A 3 15.06 26.33 -53.82
C SER A 3 15.27 26.47 -52.29
N GLN A 4 14.93 27.58 -51.68
CA GLN A 4 15.02 27.80 -50.24
C GLN A 4 13.83 27.19 -49.48
N ILE A 5 12.64 27.20 -50.08
CA ILE A 5 11.44 26.57 -49.53
C ILE A 5 11.63 25.04 -49.44
N ASN A 6 12.27 24.43 -50.45
CA ASN A 6 12.57 23.00 -50.45
C ASN A 6 13.58 22.59 -49.37
N LYS A 7 14.55 23.41 -49.08
CA LYS A 7 15.54 23.11 -47.99
C LYS A 7 14.90 23.20 -46.61
N THR A 8 14.09 24.20 -46.36
CA THR A 8 13.36 24.34 -45.09
C THR A 8 12.34 23.21 -44.88
N MET A 9 11.61 22.84 -45.89
CA MET A 9 10.71 21.68 -45.84
C MET A 9 11.46 20.37 -45.55
N LEU A 10 12.59 20.16 -46.18
CA LEU A 10 13.43 18.99 -45.96
C LEU A 10 13.99 18.93 -44.51
N TRP A 11 14.42 20.08 -43.99
CA TRP A 11 14.84 20.18 -42.59
C TRP A 11 13.70 19.94 -41.59
N MET A 12 12.49 20.46 -41.85
CA MET A 12 11.31 20.16 -41.00
C MET A 12 10.93 18.68 -41.05
N LEU A 13 10.99 18.02 -42.17
CA LEU A 13 10.74 16.59 -42.30
C LEU A 13 11.80 15.76 -41.56
N LEU A 14 13.07 16.15 -41.66
CA LEU A 14 14.16 15.51 -40.87
C LEU A 14 13.99 15.67 -39.38
N VAL A 15 13.62 16.84 -38.89
CA VAL A 15 13.33 17.11 -37.46
C VAL A 15 12.12 16.30 -37.00
N LEU A 16 11.03 16.23 -37.79
CA LEU A 16 9.86 15.41 -37.47
C LEU A 16 10.18 13.91 -37.43
N LEU A 17 11.03 13.43 -38.34
CA LEU A 17 11.52 12.04 -38.37
C LEU A 17 12.42 11.75 -37.16
N LEU A 18 13.30 12.68 -36.77
CA LEU A 18 14.12 12.55 -35.58
C LEU A 18 13.28 12.56 -34.31
N LEU A 19 12.30 13.45 -34.18
CA LEU A 19 11.37 13.50 -33.07
C LEU A 19 10.50 12.23 -32.98
N SER A 20 10.02 11.71 -34.12
CA SER A 20 9.25 10.45 -34.14
C SER A 20 10.11 9.24 -33.78
N ASN A 21 11.37 9.20 -34.20
CA ASN A 21 12.31 8.14 -33.80
C ASN A 21 12.73 8.27 -32.31
N MET A 22 12.90 9.48 -31.79
CA MET A 22 13.09 9.70 -30.35
C MET A 22 11.87 9.23 -29.56
N GLN A 23 10.64 9.56 -29.97
CA GLN A 23 9.43 9.05 -29.33
C GLN A 23 9.33 7.52 -29.39
N ARG A 24 9.72 6.89 -30.51
CA ARG A 24 9.79 5.42 -30.62
C ARG A 24 10.87 4.81 -29.72
N CYS A 25 12.05 5.43 -29.57
CA CYS A 25 13.09 5.01 -28.64
C CYS A 25 12.65 5.17 -27.18
N PHE A 26 11.92 6.23 -26.83
CA PHE A 26 11.35 6.39 -25.48
C PHE A 26 10.17 5.43 -25.22
N ALA A 27 9.34 5.15 -26.21
CA ALA A 27 8.24 4.20 -26.13
C ALA A 27 8.71 2.73 -26.12
N ALA A 28 9.85 2.42 -26.75
CA ALA A 28 10.43 1.07 -26.82
C ALA A 28 11.21 0.65 -25.57
N LYS A 29 11.54 1.57 -24.64
CA LYS A 29 11.95 1.19 -23.29
C LYS A 29 10.70 0.74 -22.54
N GLY A 30 10.31 -0.51 -22.70
CA GLY A 30 9.33 -1.16 -21.82
C GLY A 30 9.69 -0.82 -20.38
N LYS A 31 8.69 -0.51 -19.53
CA LYS A 31 8.91 -0.20 -18.11
C LYS A 31 9.73 -1.34 -17.50
N GLN A 32 11.03 -1.12 -17.28
CA GLN A 32 11.89 -2.13 -16.68
C GLN A 32 11.43 -2.34 -15.23
N GLN A 33 11.11 -3.58 -14.87
CA GLN A 33 10.73 -3.93 -13.50
C GLN A 33 11.87 -3.59 -12.56
N GLN A 34 11.62 -2.73 -11.57
CA GLN A 34 12.63 -2.15 -10.67
C GLN A 34 13.01 -3.08 -9.53
N VAL A 35 12.10 -3.98 -9.12
CA VAL A 35 12.31 -4.95 -8.04
C VAL A 35 11.72 -6.30 -8.42
N PRO A 36 12.27 -7.42 -7.94
CA PRO A 36 11.81 -8.75 -8.35
C PRO A 36 10.39 -9.07 -7.86
N CYS A 37 9.99 -8.53 -6.70
CA CYS A 37 8.71 -8.82 -6.08
C CYS A 37 8.19 -7.69 -5.20
N LEU A 38 6.87 -7.67 -5.03
CA LEU A 38 6.13 -6.75 -4.18
C LEU A 38 5.21 -7.56 -3.26
N PHE A 39 5.43 -7.48 -1.94
CA PHE A 39 4.57 -8.09 -0.93
C PHE A 39 3.72 -7.01 -0.26
N ILE A 40 2.42 -7.26 -0.09
CA ILE A 40 1.46 -6.28 0.38
C ILE A 40 0.74 -6.83 1.61
N PHE A 41 0.76 -6.04 2.69
CA PHE A 41 0.07 -6.29 3.95
C PHE A 41 -0.84 -5.11 4.24
N GLY A 42 -2.08 -5.37 4.64
CA GLY A 42 -3.02 -4.28 4.84
C GLY A 42 -4.44 -4.73 5.13
N ASP A 43 -5.32 -3.78 4.96
CA ASP A 43 -6.76 -3.91 5.15
C ASP A 43 -7.54 -3.77 3.83
N SER A 44 -8.79 -3.28 3.90
CA SER A 44 -9.65 -3.08 2.73
C SER A 44 -9.06 -2.12 1.68
N LEU A 45 -8.20 -1.16 2.08
CA LEU A 45 -7.58 -0.20 1.16
C LEU A 45 -6.63 -0.89 0.16
N SER A 46 -6.17 -2.09 0.47
CA SER A 46 -5.22 -2.86 -0.31
C SER A 46 -5.73 -4.26 -0.70
N ASP A 47 -6.89 -4.71 -0.21
CA ASP A 47 -7.44 -6.05 -0.51
C ASP A 47 -7.84 -6.16 -1.99
N ASP A 48 -7.37 -7.22 -2.65
CA ASP A 48 -7.63 -7.54 -4.05
C ASP A 48 -8.56 -8.76 -4.22
N GLY A 49 -9.20 -9.22 -3.13
CA GLY A 49 -10.14 -10.33 -3.14
C GLY A 49 -9.80 -11.47 -2.18
N ASN A 50 -8.96 -11.24 -1.17
CA ASN A 50 -8.71 -12.24 -0.12
C ASN A 50 -9.97 -12.53 0.70
N ASN A 51 -10.89 -11.56 0.82
CA ASN A 51 -12.14 -11.72 1.57
C ASN A 51 -13.27 -12.42 0.79
N ASN A 52 -13.11 -12.65 -0.52
CA ASN A 52 -14.22 -13.11 -1.37
C ASN A 52 -14.88 -14.41 -0.87
N ASN A 53 -14.08 -15.35 -0.33
CA ASN A 53 -14.55 -16.64 0.13
C ASN A 53 -14.65 -16.74 1.67
N LEU A 54 -14.42 -15.66 2.42
CA LEU A 54 -14.58 -15.65 3.86
C LEU A 54 -16.06 -15.48 4.24
N VAL A 55 -16.44 -15.95 5.42
CA VAL A 55 -17.75 -15.66 6.02
C VAL A 55 -17.66 -14.30 6.71
N THR A 56 -17.95 -13.23 5.97
CA THR A 56 -17.75 -11.85 6.43
C THR A 56 -18.71 -10.89 5.72
N LEU A 57 -19.05 -9.78 6.37
CA LEU A 57 -19.72 -8.63 5.78
C LEU A 57 -18.73 -7.74 4.98
N ALA A 58 -17.42 -7.80 5.30
CA ALA A 58 -16.38 -7.04 4.63
C ALA A 58 -16.02 -7.69 3.28
N LYS A 59 -16.90 -7.56 2.29
CA LYS A 59 -16.73 -8.03 0.91
C LYS A 59 -16.89 -6.89 -0.09
N ALA A 60 -16.21 -6.99 -1.23
CA ALA A 60 -16.26 -6.04 -2.32
C ALA A 60 -16.27 -6.74 -3.70
N ASN A 61 -16.86 -7.95 -3.78
CA ASN A 61 -16.96 -8.75 -4.99
C ASN A 61 -18.36 -8.68 -5.62
N TYR A 62 -19.03 -7.53 -5.50
CA TYR A 62 -20.36 -7.25 -6.05
C TYR A 62 -20.47 -5.76 -6.43
N PRO A 63 -21.36 -5.39 -7.39
CA PRO A 63 -21.60 -3.99 -7.74
C PRO A 63 -22.09 -3.16 -6.55
N PRO A 64 -21.69 -1.86 -6.45
CA PRO A 64 -20.97 -1.06 -7.46
C PRO A 64 -19.44 -1.15 -7.39
N TYR A 65 -18.86 -1.98 -6.50
CA TYR A 65 -17.41 -2.20 -6.50
C TYR A 65 -16.93 -2.68 -7.87
N GLY A 66 -15.77 -2.19 -8.31
CA GLY A 66 -15.16 -2.61 -9.57
C GLY A 66 -15.90 -2.15 -10.83
N ILE A 67 -16.84 -1.20 -10.74
CA ILE A 67 -17.60 -0.71 -11.90
C ILE A 67 -16.69 -0.15 -13.01
N ASP A 68 -15.55 0.46 -12.63
CA ASP A 68 -14.54 1.02 -13.53
C ASP A 68 -13.32 0.07 -13.69
N PHE A 69 -13.35 -1.11 -13.07
CA PHE A 69 -12.24 -2.07 -13.17
C PHE A 69 -12.46 -3.01 -14.36
N PRO A 70 -11.43 -3.25 -15.22
CA PRO A 70 -11.63 -4.04 -16.45
C PRO A 70 -12.15 -5.45 -16.24
N LYS A 71 -11.99 -6.00 -15.00
CA LYS A 71 -12.45 -7.33 -14.62
C LYS A 71 -13.69 -7.32 -13.72
N GLY A 72 -14.33 -6.16 -13.57
CA GLY A 72 -15.48 -6.00 -12.69
C GLY A 72 -15.15 -6.14 -11.20
N PRO A 73 -16.11 -6.53 -10.36
CA PRO A 73 -15.97 -6.61 -8.90
C PRO A 73 -15.11 -7.81 -8.49
N THR A 74 -13.82 -7.59 -8.32
CA THR A 74 -12.84 -8.63 -7.99
C THR A 74 -12.58 -8.78 -6.49
N GLY A 75 -13.16 -7.93 -5.64
CA GLY A 75 -12.92 -7.88 -4.21
C GLY A 75 -12.08 -6.69 -3.76
N ARG A 76 -11.79 -5.74 -4.67
CA ARG A 76 -11.23 -4.43 -4.36
C ARG A 76 -12.31 -3.52 -3.80
N PHE A 77 -12.04 -2.89 -2.65
CA PHE A 77 -12.98 -1.96 -2.01
C PHE A 77 -12.93 -0.57 -2.68
N THR A 78 -13.08 -0.54 -3.99
CA THR A 78 -13.03 0.65 -4.84
C THR A 78 -13.78 0.41 -6.14
N ASN A 79 -14.12 1.47 -6.86
CA ASN A 79 -14.71 1.39 -8.20
C ASN A 79 -13.76 0.75 -9.23
N GLY A 80 -12.45 0.89 -9.05
CA GLY A 80 -11.47 0.48 -10.04
C GLY A 80 -10.21 -0.11 -9.41
N ARG A 81 -9.06 0.48 -9.73
CA ARG A 81 -7.77 0.10 -9.17
C ARG A 81 -7.58 0.72 -7.79
N ASN A 82 -6.95 -0.01 -6.89
CA ASN A 82 -6.52 0.50 -5.59
C ASN A 82 -5.07 1.02 -5.63
N ILE A 83 -4.57 1.58 -4.52
CA ILE A 83 -3.24 2.19 -4.45
C ILE A 83 -2.11 1.20 -4.77
N VAL A 84 -2.24 -0.06 -4.36
CA VAL A 84 -1.18 -1.06 -4.58
C VAL A 84 -1.12 -1.55 -6.03
N ASP A 85 -2.23 -1.45 -6.78
CA ASP A 85 -2.23 -1.67 -8.23
C ASP A 85 -1.37 -0.62 -8.95
N PHE A 86 -1.48 0.66 -8.56
CA PHE A 86 -0.67 1.74 -9.11
C PHE A 86 0.80 1.61 -8.70
N ILE A 87 1.08 1.25 -7.45
CA ILE A 87 2.46 1.00 -6.99
C ILE A 87 3.09 -0.12 -7.83
N ALA A 88 2.38 -1.22 -8.06
CA ALA A 88 2.87 -2.31 -8.90
C ALA A 88 3.15 -1.85 -10.33
N GLU A 89 2.24 -1.09 -10.94
CA GLU A 89 2.44 -0.54 -12.29
C GLU A 89 3.65 0.39 -12.36
N PHE A 90 3.86 1.28 -11.38
CA PHE A 90 5.02 2.20 -11.34
C PHE A 90 6.34 1.46 -11.15
N LEU A 91 6.33 0.37 -10.38
CA LEU A 91 7.50 -0.50 -10.21
C LEU A 91 7.78 -1.35 -11.46
N GLY A 92 6.97 -1.24 -12.52
CA GLY A 92 7.17 -1.91 -13.79
C GLY A 92 6.67 -3.36 -13.81
N PHE A 93 5.75 -3.73 -12.94
CA PHE A 93 5.10 -5.04 -13.03
C PHE A 93 4.08 -5.07 -14.18
N ASP A 94 4.11 -6.12 -15.00
CA ASP A 94 3.20 -6.29 -16.15
C ASP A 94 1.76 -6.62 -15.71
N ASN A 95 1.58 -7.08 -14.48
CA ASN A 95 0.29 -7.51 -13.95
C ASN A 95 0.13 -7.06 -12.50
N TYR A 96 -1.11 -6.95 -12.04
CA TYR A 96 -1.45 -6.74 -10.63
C TYR A 96 -0.92 -7.86 -9.74
N ILE A 97 -0.49 -7.53 -8.54
CA ILE A 97 -0.05 -8.51 -7.54
C ILE A 97 -1.25 -9.33 -7.08
N ARG A 98 -1.15 -10.64 -7.15
CA ARG A 98 -2.28 -11.54 -6.86
C ARG A 98 -2.57 -11.63 -5.37
N PRO A 99 -3.85 -11.65 -4.95
CA PRO A 99 -4.20 -11.94 -3.58
C PRO A 99 -3.80 -13.38 -3.21
N PHE A 100 -3.39 -13.60 -1.96
CA PHE A 100 -2.95 -14.91 -1.44
C PHE A 100 -3.97 -16.00 -1.71
N ALA A 101 -5.26 -15.68 -1.63
CA ALA A 101 -6.36 -16.61 -1.92
C ALA A 101 -6.25 -17.27 -3.31
N THR A 102 -5.69 -16.57 -4.30
CA THR A 102 -5.59 -17.06 -5.69
C THR A 102 -4.15 -17.15 -6.21
N ALA A 103 -3.15 -16.70 -5.44
CA ALA A 103 -1.75 -16.77 -5.85
C ALA A 103 -1.25 -18.21 -5.88
N ARG A 104 -0.78 -18.69 -7.05
CA ARG A 104 -0.32 -20.07 -7.27
C ARG A 104 0.88 -20.11 -8.21
N GLY A 105 1.67 -21.18 -8.07
CA GLY A 105 2.80 -21.49 -8.97
C GLY A 105 3.87 -20.40 -8.98
N ARG A 106 4.63 -20.26 -10.07
CA ARG A 106 5.72 -19.31 -10.19
C ARG A 106 5.31 -17.82 -10.10
N LYS A 107 4.01 -17.52 -10.17
CA LYS A 107 3.50 -16.16 -10.02
C LYS A 107 3.75 -15.56 -8.63
N ILE A 108 3.88 -16.41 -7.58
CA ILE A 108 4.24 -15.95 -6.23
C ILE A 108 5.64 -15.35 -6.15
N LEU A 109 6.53 -15.65 -7.11
CA LEU A 109 7.84 -15.01 -7.23
C LEU A 109 7.73 -13.51 -7.55
N LYS A 110 6.66 -13.05 -8.14
CA LYS A 110 6.41 -11.62 -8.38
C LYS A 110 5.85 -10.88 -7.15
N GLY A 111 5.57 -11.61 -6.08
CA GLY A 111 4.95 -11.10 -4.85
C GLY A 111 3.54 -11.63 -4.64
N VAL A 112 2.98 -11.29 -3.48
CA VAL A 112 1.63 -11.71 -3.05
C VAL A 112 1.01 -10.58 -2.22
N ASN A 113 -0.27 -10.34 -2.44
CA ASN A 113 -1.08 -9.43 -1.64
C ASN A 113 -1.80 -10.23 -0.54
N TYR A 114 -1.53 -9.93 0.73
CA TYR A 114 -2.12 -10.58 1.91
C TYR A 114 -3.22 -9.73 2.55
N ALA A 115 -3.41 -8.48 2.10
CA ALA A 115 -4.37 -7.56 2.67
C ALA A 115 -5.79 -8.14 2.73
N SER A 116 -6.56 -7.75 3.72
CA SER A 116 -7.89 -8.31 3.99
C SER A 116 -8.82 -7.24 4.55
N GLY A 117 -10.02 -7.10 3.98
CA GLY A 117 -11.03 -6.18 4.47
C GLY A 117 -11.34 -6.39 5.96
N ALA A 118 -11.54 -5.32 6.69
CA ALA A 118 -11.76 -5.24 8.14
C ALA A 118 -10.58 -5.72 9.03
N ALA A 119 -9.44 -6.09 8.44
CA ALA A 119 -8.26 -6.51 9.19
C ALA A 119 -7.62 -5.34 9.95
N GLY A 120 -7.08 -5.64 11.13
CA GLY A 120 -6.28 -4.74 11.95
C GLY A 120 -4.93 -5.34 12.33
N ILE A 121 -4.14 -4.52 13.02
CA ILE A 121 -2.89 -4.91 13.68
C ILE A 121 -3.21 -5.96 14.74
N ARG A 122 -4.28 -5.73 15.51
CA ARG A 122 -4.76 -6.62 16.55
C ARG A 122 -5.67 -7.72 16.01
N ASN A 123 -5.61 -8.90 16.62
CA ASN A 123 -6.38 -10.05 16.16
C ASN A 123 -7.88 -9.94 16.39
N GLU A 124 -8.32 -9.21 17.41
CA GLU A 124 -9.73 -8.99 17.72
C GLU A 124 -10.38 -7.91 16.84
N THR A 125 -9.58 -7.03 16.24
CA THR A 125 -10.10 -5.95 15.39
C THR A 125 -10.96 -6.49 14.25
N GLY A 126 -12.13 -5.89 14.06
CA GLY A 126 -13.06 -6.20 12.98
C GLY A 126 -13.86 -7.49 13.15
N GLN A 127 -13.84 -8.15 14.32
CA GLN A 127 -14.61 -9.40 14.56
C GLN A 127 -16.11 -9.23 14.33
N THR A 128 -16.66 -8.04 14.59
CA THR A 128 -18.08 -7.73 14.34
C THR A 128 -18.46 -7.82 12.86
N GLN A 129 -17.49 -7.74 11.95
CA GLN A 129 -17.68 -7.92 10.51
C GLN A 129 -17.66 -9.39 10.05
N GLY A 130 -17.34 -10.33 10.94
CA GLY A 130 -17.13 -11.74 10.65
C GLY A 130 -15.65 -12.11 10.45
N ASP A 131 -15.36 -13.12 9.60
CA ASP A 131 -13.97 -13.55 9.37
C ASP A 131 -13.18 -12.52 8.55
N ARG A 132 -11.90 -12.35 8.91
CA ARG A 132 -10.90 -11.51 8.25
C ARG A 132 -9.51 -12.05 8.54
N ILE A 133 -8.55 -11.65 7.73
CA ILE A 133 -7.16 -12.09 7.86
C ILE A 133 -6.38 -10.98 8.58
N SER A 134 -6.33 -11.03 9.94
CA SER A 134 -5.56 -10.07 10.75
C SER A 134 -4.09 -10.02 10.33
N MET A 135 -3.34 -8.97 10.75
CA MET A 135 -1.92 -8.87 10.44
C MET A 135 -1.13 -10.14 10.82
N ASP A 136 -1.41 -10.74 11.97
CA ASP A 136 -0.76 -11.99 12.37
C ASP A 136 -1.09 -13.17 11.43
N ARG A 137 -2.33 -13.25 10.93
CA ARG A 137 -2.70 -14.27 9.92
C ARG A 137 -2.05 -13.97 8.55
N GLN A 138 -1.89 -12.69 8.18
CA GLN A 138 -1.16 -12.29 6.97
C GLN A 138 0.31 -12.71 7.05
N LEU A 139 0.95 -12.56 8.21
CA LEU A 139 2.32 -13.06 8.46
C LEU A 139 2.43 -14.58 8.32
N LYS A 140 1.47 -15.34 8.85
CA LYS A 140 1.41 -16.80 8.67
C LYS A 140 1.28 -17.17 7.18
N ASN A 141 0.44 -16.47 6.44
CA ASN A 141 0.29 -16.66 5.00
C ASN A 141 1.59 -16.32 4.25
N HIS A 142 2.31 -15.27 4.68
CA HIS A 142 3.61 -14.94 4.13
C HIS A 142 4.65 -16.03 4.40
N GLN A 143 4.69 -16.59 5.59
CA GLN A 143 5.58 -17.72 5.93
C GLN A 143 5.36 -18.93 4.99
N ILE A 144 4.09 -19.24 4.66
CA ILE A 144 3.75 -20.27 3.68
C ILE A 144 4.31 -19.90 2.29
N THR A 145 4.19 -18.64 1.89
CA THR A 145 4.73 -18.14 0.62
C THR A 145 6.25 -18.23 0.58
N VAL A 146 6.94 -17.83 1.64
CA VAL A 146 8.41 -17.92 1.77
C VAL A 146 8.87 -19.37 1.63
N SER A 147 8.18 -20.31 2.26
CA SER A 147 8.49 -21.76 2.13
C SER A 147 8.35 -22.25 0.69
N LYS A 148 7.33 -21.80 -0.04
CA LYS A 148 7.14 -22.12 -1.46
C LYS A 148 8.21 -21.49 -2.35
N ILE A 149 8.58 -20.21 -2.08
CA ILE A 149 9.66 -19.51 -2.79
C ILE A 149 10.98 -20.25 -2.57
N LYS A 150 11.28 -20.67 -1.34
CA LYS A 150 12.47 -21.47 -1.02
C LYS A 150 12.55 -22.74 -1.85
N GLN A 151 11.45 -23.51 -1.94
CA GLN A 151 11.38 -24.72 -2.79
C GLN A 151 11.66 -24.39 -4.26
N MET A 152 11.11 -23.31 -4.80
CA MET A 152 11.32 -22.88 -6.19
C MET A 152 12.75 -22.41 -6.48
N LEU A 153 13.48 -21.93 -5.47
CA LEU A 153 14.86 -21.46 -5.55
C LEU A 153 15.88 -22.56 -5.15
N GLY A 154 15.47 -23.82 -5.17
CA GLY A 154 16.37 -24.96 -4.94
C GLY A 154 16.58 -25.31 -3.46
N ASN A 155 15.70 -24.89 -2.57
CA ASN A 155 15.72 -25.14 -1.11
C ASN A 155 16.90 -24.52 -0.34
N HIS A 156 17.62 -23.57 -0.93
CA HIS A 156 18.75 -22.89 -0.29
C HIS A 156 18.30 -21.65 0.51
N ASN A 157 18.67 -21.58 1.80
CA ASN A 157 18.34 -20.44 2.65
C ASN A 157 18.98 -19.14 2.17
N LYS A 158 20.28 -19.16 1.81
CA LYS A 158 21.03 -17.98 1.34
C LYS A 158 20.40 -17.38 0.07
N SER A 159 20.11 -18.19 -0.94
CA SER A 159 19.46 -17.71 -2.18
C SER A 159 18.07 -17.18 -1.95
N THR A 160 17.29 -17.78 -1.04
CA THR A 160 15.95 -17.32 -0.66
C THR A 160 16.02 -15.97 0.05
N ALA A 161 16.90 -15.82 1.03
CA ALA A 161 17.08 -14.56 1.75
C ALA A 161 17.58 -13.45 0.81
N ALA A 162 18.55 -13.73 -0.06
CA ALA A 162 19.06 -12.80 -1.07
C ALA A 162 17.98 -12.38 -2.10
N TYR A 163 17.03 -13.29 -2.41
CA TYR A 163 15.87 -12.94 -3.25
C TYR A 163 14.90 -12.02 -2.52
N LEU A 164 14.48 -12.40 -1.31
CA LEU A 164 13.49 -11.68 -0.51
C LEU A 164 13.99 -10.29 -0.07
N SER A 165 15.29 -10.12 0.15
CA SER A 165 15.89 -8.84 0.53
C SER A 165 15.79 -7.77 -0.58
N LYS A 166 15.64 -8.18 -1.83
CA LYS A 166 15.47 -7.28 -2.99
C LYS A 166 14.03 -6.84 -3.20
N CYS A 167 13.07 -7.48 -2.54
CA CYS A 167 11.63 -7.21 -2.67
C CYS A 167 11.21 -6.03 -1.83
N ILE A 168 10.13 -5.37 -2.24
CA ILE A 168 9.48 -4.32 -1.46
C ILE A 168 8.32 -4.93 -0.66
N TYR A 169 8.18 -4.48 0.58
CA TYR A 169 7.13 -4.85 1.52
C TYR A 169 6.31 -3.61 1.85
N VAL A 170 5.09 -3.52 1.31
CA VAL A 170 4.13 -2.46 1.60
C VAL A 170 3.29 -2.88 2.79
N VAL A 171 3.19 -2.01 3.80
CA VAL A 171 2.36 -2.22 4.99
C VAL A 171 1.46 -1.01 5.20
N ALA A 172 0.15 -1.21 5.05
CA ALA A 172 -0.89 -0.18 5.19
C ALA A 172 -2.03 -0.75 6.03
N ILE A 173 -1.91 -0.67 7.36
CA ILE A 173 -2.85 -1.29 8.31
C ILE A 173 -2.95 -0.48 9.60
N GLY A 174 -4.11 -0.51 10.25
CA GLY A 174 -4.37 0.15 11.53
C GLY A 174 -5.64 0.99 11.56
N SER A 175 -6.18 1.37 10.40
CA SER A 175 -7.43 2.15 10.34
C SER A 175 -8.59 1.42 11.03
N ASN A 176 -8.69 0.11 10.85
CA ASN A 176 -9.73 -0.70 11.48
C ASN A 176 -9.54 -0.86 12.99
N ASP A 177 -8.32 -0.76 13.49
CA ASP A 177 -8.08 -0.78 14.95
C ASP A 177 -8.74 0.42 15.64
N TYR A 178 -8.95 1.52 14.91
CA TYR A 178 -9.75 2.64 15.38
C TYR A 178 -11.23 2.50 14.99
N LEU A 179 -11.55 2.28 13.70
CA LEU A 179 -12.92 2.26 13.19
C LEU A 179 -13.73 1.05 13.66
N ASN A 180 -13.12 -0.14 13.63
CA ASN A 180 -13.76 -1.43 13.90
C ASN A 180 -13.26 -2.06 15.21
N ASN A 181 -12.71 -1.25 16.12
CA ASN A 181 -12.33 -1.63 17.47
C ASN A 181 -12.46 -0.44 18.43
N TYR A 182 -11.49 0.48 18.53
CA TYR A 182 -11.40 1.50 19.57
C TYR A 182 -12.64 2.40 19.69
N PHE A 183 -13.14 2.90 18.56
CA PHE A 183 -14.34 3.77 18.49
C PHE A 183 -15.64 2.98 18.22
N HIS A 184 -15.55 1.67 18.05
CA HIS A 184 -16.71 0.85 17.74
C HIS A 184 -17.43 0.43 19.03
N PRO A 185 -18.74 0.68 19.17
CA PRO A 185 -19.49 0.42 20.43
C PRO A 185 -19.55 -1.05 20.84
N GLY A 186 -19.25 -1.98 19.93
CA GLY A 186 -19.20 -3.41 20.23
C GLY A 186 -17.89 -3.87 20.90
N TYR A 187 -16.99 -2.94 21.24
CA TYR A 187 -15.71 -3.23 21.90
C TYR A 187 -15.55 -2.41 23.19
N THR A 188 -14.82 -2.96 24.14
CA THR A 188 -14.48 -2.28 25.41
C THR A 188 -13.09 -1.62 25.39
N THR A 189 -12.44 -1.59 24.25
CA THR A 189 -11.05 -1.12 24.11
C THR A 189 -10.86 0.32 24.57
N SER A 190 -11.80 1.21 24.28
CA SER A 190 -11.78 2.62 24.71
C SER A 190 -12.03 2.82 26.20
N THR A 191 -12.58 1.82 26.91
CA THR A 191 -12.69 1.84 28.38
C THR A 191 -11.45 1.33 29.08
N ILE A 192 -10.60 0.57 28.37
CA ILE A 192 -9.35 -0.01 28.88
C ILE A 192 -8.16 0.91 28.63
N TYR A 193 -8.11 1.55 27.45
CA TYR A 193 -6.98 2.36 27.01
C TYR A 193 -7.40 3.79 26.69
N THR A 194 -6.62 4.77 27.11
CA THR A 194 -6.70 6.12 26.52
C THR A 194 -6.22 6.07 25.06
N PRO A 195 -6.53 7.09 24.22
CA PRO A 195 -6.00 7.14 22.84
C PRO A 195 -4.48 7.03 22.76
N GLN A 196 -3.76 7.65 23.72
CA GLN A 196 -2.30 7.60 23.82
C GLN A 196 -1.81 6.18 24.10
N GLN A 197 -2.42 5.52 25.09
CA GLN A 197 -2.07 4.15 25.45
C GLN A 197 -2.34 3.17 24.31
N TYR A 198 -3.47 3.36 23.60
CA TYR A 198 -3.82 2.49 22.50
C TYR A 198 -2.87 2.64 21.32
N ALA A 199 -2.47 3.88 20.97
CA ALA A 199 -1.44 4.15 19.97
C ALA A 199 -0.12 3.43 20.31
N VAL A 200 0.31 3.44 21.58
CA VAL A 200 1.51 2.71 22.03
C VAL A 200 1.35 1.20 21.84
N VAL A 201 0.21 0.63 22.26
CA VAL A 201 -0.08 -0.80 22.10
C VAL A 201 -0.03 -1.23 20.63
N LEU A 202 -0.67 -0.47 19.74
CA LEU A 202 -0.67 -0.75 18.31
C LEU A 202 0.73 -0.68 17.70
N ASN A 203 1.47 0.38 17.98
CA ASN A 203 2.82 0.57 17.46
C ASN A 203 3.79 -0.51 17.93
N HIS A 204 3.70 -0.90 19.21
CA HIS A 204 4.51 -1.98 19.76
C HIS A 204 4.23 -3.32 19.07
N GLN A 205 2.95 -3.69 18.91
CA GLN A 205 2.57 -4.93 18.22
C GLN A 205 2.98 -4.91 16.75
N LEU A 206 2.77 -3.79 16.04
CA LEU A 206 3.18 -3.65 14.65
C LEU A 206 4.71 -3.77 14.51
N SER A 207 5.49 -3.19 15.41
CA SER A 207 6.95 -3.31 15.43
C SER A 207 7.42 -4.76 15.56
N GLN A 208 6.76 -5.57 16.40
CA GLN A 208 7.03 -7.01 16.53
C GLN A 208 6.68 -7.78 15.23
N GLN A 209 5.57 -7.42 14.59
CA GLN A 209 5.12 -8.00 13.33
C GLN A 209 6.10 -7.68 12.20
N LEU A 210 6.61 -6.44 12.13
CA LEU A 210 7.63 -6.03 11.16
C LEU A 210 8.97 -6.75 11.39
N THR A 211 9.36 -6.91 12.66
CA THR A 211 10.55 -7.69 13.03
C THR A 211 10.41 -9.16 12.58
N SER A 212 9.20 -9.71 12.59
CA SER A 212 8.95 -11.05 12.05
C SER A 212 9.14 -11.12 10.54
N LEU A 213 8.70 -10.11 9.79
CA LEU A 213 8.97 -10.01 8.34
C LEU A 213 10.48 -9.90 8.05
N TYR A 214 11.21 -9.09 8.84
CA TYR A 214 12.66 -8.99 8.74
C TYR A 214 13.33 -10.35 8.93
N LYS A 215 12.90 -11.14 9.92
CA LYS A 215 13.41 -12.51 10.17
C LYS A 215 13.12 -13.46 8.99
N TYR A 216 12.06 -13.23 8.21
CA TYR A 216 11.76 -13.97 6.99
C TYR A 216 12.58 -13.51 5.77
N GLY A 217 13.40 -12.49 5.89
CA GLY A 217 14.29 -12.00 4.84
C GLY A 217 13.90 -10.67 4.22
N ALA A 218 12.83 -10.02 4.70
CA ALA A 218 12.44 -8.69 4.25
C ALA A 218 13.48 -7.63 4.64
N ARG A 219 13.76 -6.68 3.71
CA ARG A 219 14.74 -5.62 3.96
C ARG A 219 14.27 -4.23 3.52
N LYS A 220 13.27 -4.11 2.63
CA LYS A 220 12.80 -2.82 2.10
C LYS A 220 11.31 -2.66 2.42
N PHE A 221 10.97 -1.74 3.33
CA PHE A 221 9.63 -1.56 3.84
C PHE A 221 9.08 -0.18 3.53
N ALA A 222 7.87 -0.12 2.99
CA ALA A 222 7.07 1.09 2.80
C ALA A 222 5.92 1.07 3.81
N MET A 223 6.03 1.90 4.86
CA MET A 223 5.10 1.96 5.98
C MET A 223 4.15 3.14 5.80
N PHE A 224 2.89 2.86 5.54
CA PHE A 224 1.87 3.90 5.42
C PHE A 224 1.32 4.28 6.79
N GLY A 225 1.39 5.58 7.12
CA GLY A 225 0.61 6.14 8.21
C GLY A 225 -0.88 6.11 7.89
N LEU A 226 -1.72 6.25 8.90
CA LEU A 226 -3.16 6.29 8.74
C LEU A 226 -3.61 7.66 8.21
N GLY A 227 -4.68 7.68 7.41
CA GLY A 227 -5.32 8.89 6.95
C GLY A 227 -6.24 9.52 8.03
N VAL A 228 -6.90 10.61 7.68
CA VAL A 228 -7.85 11.35 8.53
C VAL A 228 -9.20 10.61 8.63
N ILE A 229 -9.23 9.50 9.35
CA ILE A 229 -10.39 8.61 9.43
C ILE A 229 -11.62 9.27 10.09
N GLY A 230 -11.43 10.28 10.94
CA GLY A 230 -12.54 11.08 11.49
C GLY A 230 -13.30 11.87 10.42
N SER A 231 -12.67 12.14 9.28
CA SER A 231 -13.23 12.90 8.17
C SER A 231 -13.96 12.05 7.11
N ILE A 232 -14.03 10.73 7.29
CA ILE A 232 -14.79 9.88 6.36
C ILE A 232 -16.30 10.04 6.60
N PRO A 233 -17.15 9.99 5.55
CA PRO A 233 -18.58 10.31 5.65
C PRO A 233 -19.33 9.53 6.72
N ILE A 234 -19.06 8.24 6.90
CA ILE A 234 -19.73 7.42 7.91
C ILE A 234 -19.41 7.93 9.33
N ILE A 235 -18.19 8.36 9.60
CA ILE A 235 -17.78 8.89 10.89
C ILE A 235 -18.37 10.30 11.10
N GLN A 236 -18.28 11.17 10.08
CA GLN A 236 -18.92 12.49 10.13
C GLN A 236 -20.41 12.37 10.42
N SER A 237 -21.12 11.44 9.76
CA SER A 237 -22.53 11.16 10.02
C SER A 237 -22.78 10.69 11.45
N SER A 238 -21.90 9.85 11.99
CA SER A 238 -22.01 9.34 13.37
C SER A 238 -21.70 10.42 14.43
N CYS A 239 -20.78 11.33 14.13
CA CYS A 239 -20.43 12.47 14.99
C CYS A 239 -21.54 13.54 15.02
N GLY A 240 -22.41 13.61 14.01
CA GLY A 240 -23.44 14.63 13.87
C GLY A 240 -22.90 15.94 13.30
N SER A 241 -23.70 17.01 13.41
CA SER A 241 -23.42 18.33 12.83
C SER A 241 -23.08 19.39 13.90
N GLY A 242 -22.56 20.52 13.46
CA GLY A 242 -22.20 21.66 14.31
C GLY A 242 -20.90 21.49 15.07
N THR A 243 -20.72 22.30 16.13
CA THR A 243 -19.47 22.34 16.92
C THR A 243 -19.18 21.01 17.62
N ASN A 244 -20.19 20.29 18.09
CA ASN A 244 -20.04 18.98 18.71
C ASN A 244 -19.58 17.93 17.68
N GLY A 245 -20.09 17.99 16.45
CA GLY A 245 -19.66 17.11 15.36
C GLY A 245 -18.21 17.35 14.97
N SER A 246 -17.78 18.60 14.85
CA SER A 246 -16.38 18.95 14.58
C SER A 246 -15.46 18.46 15.70
N ALA A 247 -15.81 18.66 16.96
CA ALA A 247 -15.03 18.19 18.12
C ALA A 247 -14.89 16.66 18.14
N CYS A 248 -15.92 15.92 17.75
CA CYS A 248 -15.88 14.47 17.62
C CYS A 248 -14.91 14.02 16.50
N VAL A 249 -14.99 14.64 15.33
CA VAL A 249 -14.09 14.38 14.20
C VAL A 249 -12.63 14.64 14.59
N ASP A 250 -12.39 15.80 15.25
CA ASP A 250 -11.05 16.18 15.71
C ASP A 250 -10.49 15.20 16.75
N TYR A 251 -11.34 14.75 17.69
CA TYR A 251 -10.94 13.75 18.69
C TYR A 251 -10.46 12.44 18.03
N ILE A 252 -11.18 11.97 17.02
CA ILE A 252 -10.81 10.76 16.26
C ILE A 252 -9.53 10.97 15.48
N ASN A 253 -9.41 12.10 14.77
CA ASN A 253 -8.21 12.42 13.99
C ASN A 253 -6.97 12.59 14.88
N ASN A 254 -7.12 13.22 16.06
CA ASN A 254 -6.05 13.35 17.04
C ASN A 254 -5.58 12.00 17.59
N ALA A 255 -6.50 11.05 17.84
CA ALA A 255 -6.15 9.70 18.27
C ALA A 255 -5.32 8.97 17.19
N VAL A 256 -5.68 9.14 15.91
CA VAL A 256 -4.93 8.57 14.78
C VAL A 256 -3.56 9.23 14.62
N GLU A 257 -3.45 10.54 14.83
CA GLU A 257 -2.16 11.23 14.75
C GLU A 257 -1.18 10.76 15.82
N LEU A 258 -1.65 10.42 17.02
CA LEU A 258 -0.81 9.78 18.07
C LEU A 258 -0.18 8.48 17.56
N PHE A 259 -0.95 7.67 16.83
CA PHE A 259 -0.43 6.45 16.19
C PHE A 259 0.61 6.78 15.11
N ASN A 260 0.34 7.76 14.24
CA ASN A 260 1.23 8.15 13.14
C ASN A 260 2.58 8.67 13.67
N VAL A 261 2.56 9.50 14.71
CA VAL A 261 3.76 10.00 15.39
C VAL A 261 4.56 8.84 15.99
N GLY A 262 3.86 7.91 16.66
CA GLY A 262 4.46 6.70 17.20
C GLY A 262 5.06 5.82 16.10
N LEU A 263 4.34 5.58 15.02
CA LEU A 263 4.82 4.78 13.88
C LEU A 263 6.09 5.38 13.26
N LYS A 264 6.13 6.69 13.06
CA LYS A 264 7.32 7.38 12.55
C LYS A 264 8.54 7.15 13.45
N SER A 265 8.35 7.22 14.77
CA SER A 265 9.41 6.96 15.76
C SER A 265 9.86 5.51 15.75
N HIS A 266 8.92 4.54 15.63
CA HIS A 266 9.26 3.12 15.52
C HIS A 266 9.98 2.79 14.22
N VAL A 267 9.61 3.42 13.09
CA VAL A 267 10.33 3.30 11.83
C VAL A 267 11.79 3.75 11.98
N ALA A 268 12.05 4.86 12.66
CA ALA A 268 13.41 5.32 12.94
C ALA A 268 14.19 4.31 13.81
N ALA A 269 13.55 3.78 14.87
CA ALA A 269 14.16 2.77 15.74
C ALA A 269 14.44 1.45 15.00
N LEU A 270 13.54 0.99 14.12
CA LEU A 270 13.74 -0.21 13.32
C LEU A 270 14.90 -0.04 12.33
N ASN A 271 15.03 1.13 11.70
CA ASN A 271 16.18 1.45 10.84
C ASN A 271 17.52 1.43 11.60
N HIS A 272 17.52 1.85 12.84
CA HIS A 272 18.72 1.81 13.70
C HIS A 272 19.06 0.37 14.14
N ASN A 273 18.03 -0.41 14.51
CA ASN A 273 18.23 -1.70 15.21
C ASN A 273 18.32 -2.91 14.26
N LEU A 274 17.77 -2.81 13.03
CA LEU A 274 17.71 -3.92 12.09
C LEU A 274 18.71 -3.72 10.94
N THR A 275 19.84 -4.40 11.03
CA THR A 275 20.95 -4.29 10.08
C THR A 275 20.52 -4.58 8.64
N CYS A 276 20.99 -3.78 7.70
CA CYS A 276 20.70 -3.91 6.26
C CYS A 276 19.20 -3.83 5.92
N ALA A 277 18.35 -3.30 6.80
CA ALA A 277 16.95 -3.02 6.52
C ALA A 277 16.72 -1.52 6.32
N SER A 278 15.78 -1.18 5.43
CA SER A 278 15.33 0.17 5.15
C SER A 278 13.82 0.25 5.31
N PHE A 279 13.36 1.05 6.27
CA PHE A 279 11.98 1.36 6.52
C PHE A 279 11.70 2.83 6.16
N ILE A 280 10.72 3.06 5.31
CA ILE A 280 10.30 4.39 4.89
C ILE A 280 8.91 4.66 5.45
N PHE A 281 8.73 5.76 6.19
CA PHE A 281 7.43 6.23 6.64
C PHE A 281 6.79 7.12 5.59
N ILE A 282 5.57 6.77 5.16
CA ILE A 282 4.77 7.51 4.20
C ILE A 282 3.64 8.21 4.95
N ASN A 283 3.69 9.52 5.03
CA ASN A 283 2.68 10.33 5.73
C ASN A 283 1.41 10.48 4.88
N SER A 284 0.44 9.58 5.08
CA SER A 284 -0.82 9.59 4.35
C SER A 284 -1.67 10.85 4.61
N THR A 285 -1.64 11.38 5.84
CA THR A 285 -2.36 12.62 6.21
C THR A 285 -1.84 13.81 5.42
N ARG A 286 -0.51 13.97 5.31
CA ARG A 286 0.09 15.07 4.53
C ARG A 286 -0.24 14.97 3.05
N ILE A 287 -0.23 13.76 2.49
CA ILE A 287 -0.55 13.53 1.08
C ILE A 287 -2.00 13.92 0.80
N THR A 288 -2.93 13.59 1.71
CA THR A 288 -4.35 13.94 1.56
C THR A 288 -4.63 15.42 1.77
N SER A 289 -3.89 16.12 2.63
CA SER A 289 -4.09 17.54 2.93
C SER A 289 -3.55 18.48 1.84
N THR A 290 -2.55 18.07 1.06
CA THR A 290 -1.97 18.90 -0.03
C THR A 290 -2.82 18.92 -1.29
N SER A 291 -3.86 18.11 -1.38
CA SER A 291 -4.82 18.12 -2.49
C SER A 291 -6.25 17.90 -1.95
N PRO A 292 -7.12 18.91 -2.04
CA PRO A 292 -8.53 18.79 -1.64
C PRO A 292 -9.27 17.65 -2.35
N LEU A 293 -8.85 17.33 -3.59
CA LEU A 293 -9.33 16.19 -4.36
C LEU A 293 -8.87 14.85 -3.77
N LEU A 294 -7.69 14.80 -3.12
CA LEU A 294 -7.12 13.59 -2.51
C LEU A 294 -7.80 13.22 -1.18
N GLY A 295 -8.19 14.21 -0.38
CA GLY A 295 -9.02 13.99 0.80
C GLY A 295 -10.33 13.26 0.45
N SER A 296 -10.93 13.62 -0.68
CA SER A 296 -12.11 12.96 -1.23
C SER A 296 -11.86 11.51 -1.65
N VAL A 297 -10.67 11.12 -2.08
CA VAL A 297 -10.38 9.76 -2.62
C VAL A 297 -10.09 8.74 -1.53
N MET A 298 -9.34 9.08 -0.48
CA MET A 298 -9.28 8.20 0.69
C MET A 298 -10.65 8.09 1.38
N THR A 299 -11.45 9.13 1.32
CA THR A 299 -12.84 9.15 1.75
C THR A 299 -13.73 8.31 0.81
N ILE A 300 -13.51 8.33 -0.51
CA ILE A 300 -14.27 7.56 -1.52
C ILE A 300 -14.00 6.06 -1.42
N GLN A 301 -12.82 5.60 -1.01
CA GLN A 301 -12.59 4.18 -0.77
C GLN A 301 -13.42 3.61 0.40
N VAL A 302 -13.89 4.46 1.30
CA VAL A 302 -14.78 4.09 2.41
C VAL A 302 -16.25 4.45 2.10
N THR A 303 -16.47 5.39 1.19
CA THR A 303 -17.83 5.85 0.80
C THR A 303 -18.01 5.64 -0.68
N ILE A 304 -18.52 4.50 -1.02
CA ILE A 304 -18.96 4.21 -2.38
C ILE A 304 -20.29 4.94 -2.58
N PHE A 305 -20.27 6.03 -3.29
CA PHE A 305 -21.35 6.50 -4.13
C PHE A 305 -21.02 7.87 -4.74
N ARG A 306 -20.86 7.90 -6.08
CA ARG A 306 -20.83 9.06 -6.97
C ARG A 306 -19.60 9.98 -6.94
N ALA A 307 -18.53 9.56 -7.56
CA ALA A 307 -17.66 10.48 -8.30
C ALA A 307 -17.45 9.90 -9.71
N SER A 308 -17.38 10.75 -10.74
CA SER A 308 -17.12 10.32 -12.12
C SER A 308 -15.75 9.64 -12.21
N SER A 309 -15.65 8.60 -13.02
CA SER A 309 -14.49 7.70 -13.19
C SER A 309 -13.16 8.41 -13.40
N GLU A 310 -13.15 9.55 -14.07
CA GLU A 310 -11.95 10.32 -14.41
C GLU A 310 -11.28 10.97 -13.19
N THR A 311 -12.05 11.53 -12.27
CA THR A 311 -11.51 12.25 -11.10
C THR A 311 -10.84 11.29 -10.11
N SER A 312 -11.40 10.11 -9.91
CA SER A 312 -10.82 9.06 -9.03
C SER A 312 -9.49 8.53 -9.57
N SER A 313 -9.38 8.33 -10.89
CA SER A 313 -8.16 7.82 -11.53
C SER A 313 -7.01 8.84 -11.47
N ILE A 314 -7.27 10.12 -11.75
CA ILE A 314 -6.25 11.18 -11.70
C ILE A 314 -5.70 11.34 -10.28
N THR A 315 -6.55 11.28 -9.28
CA THR A 315 -6.18 11.47 -7.87
C THR A 315 -5.34 10.31 -7.34
N MET A 316 -5.67 9.06 -7.69
CA MET A 316 -4.85 7.90 -7.36
C MET A 316 -3.48 7.95 -8.05
N VAL A 317 -3.41 8.44 -9.28
CA VAL A 317 -2.13 8.66 -9.98
C VAL A 317 -1.27 9.68 -9.24
N LEU A 318 -1.81 10.82 -8.80
CA LEU A 318 -1.07 11.84 -8.06
C LEU A 318 -0.55 11.31 -6.72
N LEU A 319 -1.39 10.61 -5.95
CA LEU A 319 -0.98 9.96 -4.69
C LEU A 319 0.17 8.97 -4.93
N THR A 320 0.06 8.17 -5.96
CA THR A 320 1.08 7.16 -6.29
C THR A 320 2.37 7.81 -6.76
N VAL A 321 2.31 8.90 -7.53
CA VAL A 321 3.49 9.67 -7.95
C VAL A 321 4.22 10.23 -6.73
N GLN A 322 3.52 10.81 -5.75
CA GLN A 322 4.13 11.30 -4.51
C GLN A 322 4.78 10.18 -3.70
N VAL A 323 4.10 9.05 -3.53
CA VAL A 323 4.65 7.86 -2.86
C VAL A 323 5.91 7.37 -3.59
N MET A 324 5.88 7.29 -4.92
CA MET A 324 7.01 6.82 -5.73
C MET A 324 8.18 7.80 -5.73
N MET A 325 7.94 9.12 -5.69
CA MET A 325 9.02 10.09 -5.50
C MET A 325 9.73 9.87 -4.17
N VAL A 326 9.00 9.67 -3.08
CA VAL A 326 9.57 9.36 -1.77
C VAL A 326 10.36 8.05 -1.81
N LEU A 327 9.80 6.99 -2.38
CA LEU A 327 10.46 5.68 -2.49
C LEU A 327 11.73 5.75 -3.35
N ARG A 328 11.69 6.48 -4.46
CA ARG A 328 12.81 6.61 -5.40
C ARG A 328 13.96 7.44 -4.84
N VAL A 329 13.65 8.57 -4.21
CA VAL A 329 14.66 9.46 -3.62
C VAL A 329 15.35 8.77 -2.44
N THR A 330 14.58 8.22 -1.48
CA THR A 330 15.15 7.58 -0.27
C THR A 330 15.95 6.33 -0.56
N TRP A 331 15.60 5.54 -1.58
CA TRP A 331 16.35 4.31 -1.89
C TRP A 331 17.56 4.55 -2.81
N ASN A 332 17.52 5.60 -3.66
CA ASN A 332 18.71 5.99 -4.45
C ASN A 332 19.75 6.72 -3.60
N GLU A 333 19.34 7.50 -2.57
CA GLU A 333 20.27 8.18 -1.67
C GLU A 333 20.96 7.25 -0.67
N GLN A 334 20.36 6.10 -0.34
CA GLN A 334 20.94 5.09 0.55
C GLN A 334 21.93 4.14 -0.17
N GLY A 335 22.19 4.35 -1.45
CA GLY A 335 23.29 3.79 -2.22
C GLY A 335 23.26 2.29 -2.47
N ASP A 336 23.24 1.91 -3.73
CA ASP A 336 23.57 0.55 -4.20
C ASP A 336 25.02 0.13 -3.83
N ASN A 337 25.80 1.01 -3.18
CA ASN A 337 27.24 0.86 -2.97
C ASN A 337 27.65 0.12 -1.69
N GLU A 338 26.74 -0.23 -0.77
CA GLU A 338 27.11 -0.97 0.46
C GLU A 338 26.45 -2.34 0.66
N LEU A 339 25.46 -2.69 -0.14
CA LEU A 339 24.69 -3.93 0.05
C LEU A 339 25.19 -5.13 -0.77
N GLY A 340 26.15 -4.92 -1.69
CA GLY A 340 26.69 -5.96 -2.56
C GLY A 340 27.80 -6.81 -1.93
N ASP A 341 28.67 -6.21 -1.16
CA ASP A 341 29.97 -6.85 -0.82
C ASP A 341 30.10 -7.35 0.62
N ARG A 342 29.27 -6.92 1.57
CA ARG A 342 29.38 -7.38 2.97
C ARG A 342 28.49 -8.56 3.37
N ALA A 343 27.63 -9.04 2.50
CA ALA A 343 26.72 -10.18 2.80
C ALA A 343 27.28 -11.54 2.38
N LEU A 344 28.55 -11.63 1.93
CA LEU A 344 29.17 -12.85 1.44
C LEU A 344 30.33 -13.38 2.31
N GLU A 345 30.68 -12.73 3.42
CA GLU A 345 31.85 -13.11 4.24
C GLU A 345 31.52 -13.64 5.67
N ASP A 346 30.23 -13.95 6.03
CA ASP A 346 29.95 -14.66 7.27
C ASP A 346 29.00 -15.86 7.04
#